data_9a6bdf360a505e0dc42c4bf72a43f19e
#
_entry.id   9a6bdf360a505e0dc42c4bf72a43f19e
#
_cell.length_a   1.000
_cell.length_b   1.000
_cell.length_c   1.000
_cell.angle_alpha   90.00
_cell.angle_beta   90.00
_cell.angle_gamma   90.00
#
_symmetry.space_group_name_H-M   'P 1'
#
loop_
_entity.id
_entity.type
_entity.pdbx_description
1 polymer ?
#
loop_
_entity_poly.entity_id
_entity_poly.type
_entity_poly.pdbx_seq_one_letter_code
_entity_poly.pdbx_strand_id
1 'polypeptide(L)'
;MEFAFGYDPAEAATWRCSKVDEMGGPIGDVASHCFYVAEFMFGKKIKKVAAVYYPKTMKIKAEDGAYIKFFFEDGTQGSVNAAFSEPRGGLVGTITNLGYEIYGDKAVMRGYGTMFQLSGHLGEPVSQRLEIDDGRKLSVIRPSKIQNIYQALIEKHAKSIVAGEPQTADDAIHNLELCSACHASAKKGGKTMSVR
;
A
#
# COMPACT_ATOMS: atom_id res chain seq x y z
N MET A 1 -6.76 8.58 -5.87
CA MET A 1 -5.96 9.77 -5.50
C MET A 1 -5.05 10.05 -6.66
N GLU A 2 -5.11 11.21 -7.21
CA GLU A 2 -4.20 11.65 -8.26
C GLU A 2 -2.95 12.19 -7.57
N PHE A 3 -1.83 11.50 -7.73
CA PHE A 3 -0.56 12.02 -7.31
C PHE A 3 0.01 12.84 -8.45
N ALA A 4 -0.15 14.14 -8.37
CA ALA A 4 0.38 15.06 -9.37
C ALA A 4 1.86 15.39 -9.20
N PHE A 5 2.64 14.50 -8.57
CA PHE A 5 4.07 14.73 -8.29
C PHE A 5 4.90 15.06 -9.53
N GLY A 6 4.49 14.58 -10.69
CA GLY A 6 5.21 14.87 -11.92
C GLY A 6 4.89 16.21 -12.57
N TYR A 7 3.90 16.93 -12.09
CA TYR A 7 3.45 18.19 -12.68
C TYR A 7 4.03 19.42 -12.00
N ASP A 8 4.38 19.30 -10.72
CA ASP A 8 5.09 20.35 -10.00
C ASP A 8 6.59 20.06 -9.99
N PRO A 9 7.45 20.92 -10.56
CA PRO A 9 8.88 20.76 -10.51
C PRO A 9 9.45 20.66 -9.07
N ALA A 10 8.82 21.32 -8.12
CA ALA A 10 9.22 21.25 -6.72
C ALA A 10 8.96 19.85 -6.15
N GLU A 11 7.80 19.25 -6.44
CA GLU A 11 7.45 17.89 -6.06
C GLU A 11 8.36 16.87 -6.75
N ALA A 12 8.64 17.05 -8.05
CA ALA A 12 9.54 16.18 -8.81
C ALA A 12 10.98 16.16 -8.27
N ALA A 13 11.40 17.21 -7.59
CA ALA A 13 12.70 17.32 -6.95
C ALA A 13 12.76 16.68 -5.54
N THR A 14 11.61 16.35 -4.95
CA THR A 14 11.57 15.73 -3.62
C THR A 14 12.21 14.34 -3.63
N TRP A 15 12.54 13.83 -2.44
CA TRP A 15 13.09 12.49 -2.30
C TRP A 15 12.16 11.41 -2.88
N ARG A 16 10.85 11.59 -2.76
CA ARG A 16 9.84 10.67 -3.31
C ARG A 16 9.98 10.44 -4.81
N CYS A 17 10.34 11.46 -5.54
CA CYS A 17 10.44 11.39 -7.00
C CYS A 17 11.88 11.24 -7.51
N SER A 18 12.89 11.39 -6.64
CA SER A 18 14.28 11.49 -7.07
C SER A 18 15.22 10.44 -6.47
N LYS A 19 14.87 9.84 -5.35
CA LYS A 19 15.80 9.00 -4.57
C LYS A 19 15.26 7.56 -4.38
N VAL A 20 15.41 6.75 -5.41
CA VAL A 20 14.99 5.34 -5.38
C VAL A 20 15.70 4.55 -4.29
N ASP A 21 16.98 4.81 -4.07
CA ASP A 21 17.79 4.12 -3.06
C ASP A 21 17.41 4.50 -1.62
N GLU A 22 16.65 5.59 -1.46
CA GLU A 22 16.09 6.04 -0.19
C GLU A 22 14.57 5.76 -0.09
N MET A 23 14.08 4.73 -0.75
CA MET A 23 12.67 4.36 -0.81
C MET A 23 11.76 5.39 -1.51
N GLY A 24 12.30 6.21 -2.38
CA GLY A 24 11.51 7.02 -3.29
C GLY A 24 10.85 6.14 -4.37
N GLY A 25 9.87 6.71 -5.04
CA GLY A 25 9.06 6.02 -6.05
C GLY A 25 7.86 5.29 -5.47
N PRO A 26 6.91 4.90 -6.34
CA PRO A 26 5.69 4.20 -5.94
C PRO A 26 5.92 2.88 -5.22
N ILE A 27 7.01 2.17 -5.49
CA ILE A 27 7.33 0.92 -4.79
C ILE A 27 7.63 1.23 -3.32
N GLY A 28 8.50 2.17 -3.05
CA GLY A 28 8.86 2.53 -1.67
C GLY A 28 7.76 3.28 -0.94
N ASP A 29 7.16 4.29 -1.57
CA ASP A 29 6.21 5.20 -0.94
C ASP A 29 4.77 4.64 -0.85
N VAL A 30 4.37 3.75 -1.76
CA VAL A 30 2.98 3.23 -1.83
C VAL A 30 2.92 1.71 -1.65
N ALA A 31 3.69 0.93 -2.40
CA ALA A 31 3.59 -0.52 -2.34
C ALA A 31 4.06 -1.08 -1.00
N SER A 32 4.97 -0.42 -0.30
CA SER A 32 5.38 -0.76 1.07
C SER A 32 4.18 -0.87 2.01
N HIS A 33 3.25 0.06 1.93
CA HIS A 33 2.01 0.01 2.72
C HIS A 33 1.10 -1.13 2.29
N CYS A 34 1.02 -1.42 0.99
CA CYS A 34 0.20 -2.50 0.47
C CYS A 34 0.72 -3.87 0.96
N PHE A 35 2.03 -4.08 0.98
CA PHE A 35 2.63 -5.31 1.52
C PHE A 35 2.32 -5.48 2.99
N TYR A 36 2.51 -4.40 3.77
CA TYR A 36 2.21 -4.44 5.20
C TYR A 36 0.73 -4.79 5.47
N VAL A 37 -0.19 -4.16 4.75
CA VAL A 37 -1.63 -4.45 4.87
C VAL A 37 -1.92 -5.89 4.47
N ALA A 38 -1.33 -6.39 3.38
CA ALA A 38 -1.52 -7.78 2.95
C ALA A 38 -1.02 -8.77 4.01
N GLU A 39 0.18 -8.58 4.53
CA GLU A 39 0.72 -9.42 5.60
C GLU A 39 -0.12 -9.38 6.87
N PHE A 40 -0.57 -8.18 7.27
CA PHE A 40 -1.45 -7.99 8.41
C PHE A 40 -2.77 -8.75 8.27
N MET A 41 -3.42 -8.65 7.10
CA MET A 41 -4.72 -9.27 6.86
C MET A 41 -4.65 -10.80 6.79
N PHE A 42 -3.57 -11.34 6.24
CA PHE A 42 -3.40 -12.79 6.10
C PHE A 42 -2.66 -13.43 7.28
N GLY A 43 -2.04 -12.63 8.14
CA GLY A 43 -1.22 -13.13 9.25
C GLY A 43 -0.02 -13.95 8.78
N LYS A 44 0.51 -13.68 7.59
CA LYS A 44 1.57 -14.45 6.93
C LYS A 44 2.59 -13.52 6.29
N LYS A 45 3.82 -14.01 6.12
CA LYS A 45 4.88 -13.26 5.47
C LYS A 45 4.96 -13.52 3.98
N ILE A 46 5.18 -12.47 3.20
CA ILE A 46 5.48 -12.55 1.78
C ILE A 46 6.90 -13.05 1.61
N LYS A 47 7.09 -14.10 0.83
CA LYS A 47 8.41 -14.76 0.63
C LYS A 47 8.98 -14.59 -0.77
N LYS A 48 8.18 -14.21 -1.74
CA LYS A 48 8.63 -13.95 -3.11
C LYS A 48 7.86 -12.81 -3.73
N VAL A 49 8.53 -12.06 -4.59
CA VAL A 49 7.95 -10.99 -5.40
C VAL A 49 8.41 -11.07 -6.85
N ALA A 50 7.58 -10.61 -7.75
CA ALA A 50 7.92 -10.35 -9.15
C ALA A 50 7.33 -9.01 -9.55
N ALA A 51 8.13 -8.09 -10.10
CA ALA A 51 7.72 -6.73 -10.40
C ALA A 51 8.13 -6.31 -11.81
N VAL A 52 7.28 -5.52 -12.45
CA VAL A 52 7.56 -4.87 -13.74
C VAL A 52 7.19 -3.41 -13.60
N TYR A 53 8.11 -2.51 -14.01
CA TYR A 53 7.83 -1.08 -14.01
C TYR A 53 6.80 -0.71 -15.08
N TYR A 54 6.06 0.33 -14.81
CA TYR A 54 5.26 1.01 -15.81
C TYR A 54 6.15 1.64 -16.89
N PRO A 55 5.61 1.86 -18.09
CA PRO A 55 6.25 2.73 -19.07
C PRO A 55 6.53 4.11 -18.47
N LYS A 56 7.70 4.64 -18.72
CA LYS A 56 8.12 5.94 -18.21
C LYS A 56 7.40 7.07 -18.93
N THR A 57 6.59 7.84 -18.22
CA THR A 57 5.82 8.97 -18.74
C THR A 57 6.06 10.25 -17.95
N MET A 58 6.38 10.14 -16.66
CA MET A 58 6.63 11.27 -15.79
C MET A 58 8.09 11.72 -15.87
N LYS A 59 8.32 13.02 -15.71
CA LYS A 59 9.67 13.61 -15.67
C LYS A 59 10.28 13.55 -14.26
N ILE A 60 10.32 12.36 -13.67
CA ILE A 60 10.91 12.09 -12.36
C ILE A 60 12.04 11.04 -12.50
N LYS A 61 12.94 10.94 -11.53
CA LYS A 61 14.03 9.94 -11.54
C LYS A 61 13.54 8.56 -11.12
N ALA A 62 12.63 8.50 -10.15
CA ALA A 62 12.01 7.26 -9.71
C ALA A 62 11.14 6.64 -10.81
N GLU A 63 10.72 5.41 -10.63
CA GLU A 63 9.73 4.76 -11.49
C GLU A 63 8.38 5.48 -11.43
N ASP A 64 7.59 5.41 -12.50
CA ASP A 64 6.25 6.01 -12.54
C ASP A 64 5.22 5.12 -11.84
N GLY A 65 5.48 3.81 -11.80
CA GLY A 65 4.64 2.80 -11.20
C GLY A 65 5.20 1.40 -11.40
N ALA A 66 4.54 0.43 -10.77
CA ALA A 66 4.88 -0.98 -10.93
C ALA A 66 3.66 -1.88 -10.77
N TYR A 67 3.59 -2.91 -11.59
CA TYR A 67 2.80 -4.11 -11.35
C TYR A 67 3.67 -5.09 -10.56
N ILE A 68 3.17 -5.52 -9.41
CA ILE A 68 3.90 -6.41 -8.51
C ILE A 68 3.03 -7.61 -8.21
N LYS A 69 3.55 -8.81 -8.40
CA LYS A 69 2.99 -10.05 -7.91
C LYS A 69 3.79 -10.50 -6.69
N PHE A 70 3.09 -10.99 -5.67
CA PHE A 70 3.72 -11.52 -4.48
C PHE A 70 3.16 -12.88 -4.10
N PHE A 71 3.94 -13.63 -3.31
CA PHE A 71 3.61 -14.96 -2.84
C PHE A 71 3.92 -15.07 -1.35
N PHE A 72 2.93 -15.49 -0.59
CA PHE A 72 3.10 -15.86 0.81
C PHE A 72 3.84 -17.20 0.94
N GLU A 73 4.25 -17.52 2.14
CA GLU A 73 4.98 -18.76 2.47
C GLU A 73 4.19 -20.04 2.14
N ASP A 74 2.87 -20.02 2.23
CA ASP A 74 1.98 -21.14 1.93
C ASP A 74 1.58 -21.26 0.45
N GLY A 75 2.11 -20.39 -0.40
CA GLY A 75 1.79 -20.33 -1.82
C GLY A 75 0.58 -19.48 -2.18
N THR A 76 -0.16 -18.95 -1.21
CA THR A 76 -1.18 -17.91 -1.47
C THR A 76 -0.51 -16.72 -2.18
N GLN A 77 -1.19 -16.13 -3.12
CA GLN A 77 -0.62 -15.08 -3.95
C GLN A 77 -1.53 -13.87 -4.07
N GLY A 78 -0.92 -12.74 -4.33
CA GLY A 78 -1.64 -11.50 -4.59
C GLY A 78 -0.86 -10.59 -5.53
N SER A 79 -1.42 -9.43 -5.78
CA SER A 79 -0.81 -8.40 -6.60
C SER A 79 -1.01 -7.03 -6.01
N VAL A 80 -0.06 -6.14 -6.28
CA VAL A 80 -0.11 -4.72 -5.98
C VAL A 80 0.05 -3.95 -7.28
N ASN A 81 -0.79 -2.96 -7.45
CA ASN A 81 -0.64 -1.95 -8.48
C ASN A 81 -0.36 -0.61 -7.78
N ALA A 82 0.85 -0.12 -7.89
CA ALA A 82 1.28 1.13 -7.28
C ALA A 82 1.84 2.07 -8.33
N ALA A 83 1.31 3.28 -8.41
CA ALA A 83 1.73 4.26 -9.41
C ALA A 83 1.56 5.70 -8.91
N PHE A 84 2.45 6.57 -9.38
CA PHE A 84 2.29 8.03 -9.31
C PHE A 84 1.62 8.59 -10.57
N SER A 85 1.71 7.87 -11.68
CA SER A 85 1.20 8.30 -12.98
C SER A 85 -0.27 7.98 -13.23
N GLU A 86 -0.89 7.13 -12.41
CA GLU A 86 -2.29 6.80 -12.57
C GLU A 86 -3.18 7.78 -11.81
N PRO A 87 -4.08 8.49 -12.48
CA PRO A 87 -5.15 9.22 -11.82
C PRO A 87 -6.06 8.19 -11.15
N ARG A 88 -6.01 8.12 -9.83
CA ARG A 88 -6.96 7.32 -9.05
C ARG A 88 -8.22 8.11 -8.79
N GLY A 89 -8.81 8.58 -9.85
CA GLY A 89 -10.08 9.17 -10.02
C GLY A 89 -10.66 9.83 -8.80
N GLY A 90 -11.02 10.95 -8.90
CA GLY A 90 -11.86 11.55 -7.96
C GLY A 90 -11.40 12.93 -7.65
N LEU A 91 -12.14 13.82 -8.17
CA LEU A 91 -12.35 15.10 -7.58
C LEU A 91 -12.62 14.91 -6.08
N VAL A 92 -12.22 15.88 -5.30
CA VAL A 92 -12.51 15.96 -3.87
C VAL A 92 -13.96 15.55 -3.61
N GLY A 93 -14.15 14.54 -2.76
CA GLY A 93 -15.47 14.01 -2.42
C GLY A 93 -15.94 12.79 -3.23
N THR A 94 -15.24 12.39 -4.26
CA THR A 94 -15.65 11.25 -5.10
C THR A 94 -14.75 10.03 -4.94
N ILE A 95 -13.89 10.01 -3.96
CA ILE A 95 -12.96 8.92 -3.75
C ILE A 95 -13.72 7.70 -3.24
N THR A 96 -14.14 6.90 -4.18
CA THR A 96 -14.69 5.57 -3.95
C THR A 96 -13.62 4.52 -4.16
N ASN A 97 -12.37 4.87 -3.90
CA ASN A 97 -11.24 4.03 -4.24
C ASN A 97 -11.30 2.71 -3.48
N LEU A 98 -11.35 1.67 -4.27
CA LEU A 98 -11.05 0.33 -3.82
C LEU A 98 -9.60 0.31 -3.32
N GLY A 99 -9.41 0.01 -2.04
CA GLY A 99 -8.08 -0.15 -1.47
C GLY A 99 -7.55 -1.54 -1.72
N TYR A 100 -8.39 -2.57 -1.54
CA TYR A 100 -8.03 -3.97 -1.75
C TYR A 100 -9.25 -4.84 -2.05
N GLU A 101 -8.98 -5.96 -2.72
CA GLU A 101 -9.91 -7.07 -2.88
C GLU A 101 -9.27 -8.37 -2.38
N ILE A 102 -10.05 -9.18 -1.70
CA ILE A 102 -9.64 -10.53 -1.26
C ILE A 102 -10.65 -11.52 -1.81
N TYR A 103 -10.13 -12.50 -2.54
CA TYR A 103 -10.92 -13.57 -3.15
C TYR A 103 -10.78 -14.84 -2.31
N GLY A 104 -11.85 -15.22 -1.64
CA GLY A 104 -11.97 -16.47 -0.89
C GLY A 104 -12.82 -17.50 -1.64
N ASP A 105 -12.90 -18.68 -1.08
CA ASP A 105 -13.75 -19.78 -1.61
C ASP A 105 -15.24 -19.56 -1.39
N LYS A 106 -15.63 -18.69 -0.47
CA LYS A 106 -17.04 -18.44 -0.07
C LYS A 106 -17.51 -17.03 -0.39
N ALA A 107 -16.63 -16.09 -0.56
CA ALA A 107 -16.97 -14.69 -0.77
C ALA A 107 -15.80 -13.89 -1.33
N VAL A 108 -16.14 -12.75 -1.93
CA VAL A 108 -15.18 -11.69 -2.24
C VAL A 108 -15.35 -10.57 -1.23
N MET A 109 -14.25 -10.10 -0.69
CA MET A 109 -14.22 -8.96 0.22
C MET A 109 -13.55 -7.77 -0.45
N ARG A 110 -14.16 -6.59 -0.39
CA ARG A 110 -13.64 -5.34 -0.96
C ARG A 110 -13.56 -4.27 0.12
N GLY A 111 -12.36 -3.78 0.37
CA GLY A 111 -12.13 -2.66 1.27
C GLY A 111 -12.03 -1.35 0.50
N TYR A 112 -12.89 -0.40 0.85
CA TYR A 112 -12.91 0.94 0.27
C TYR A 112 -12.43 1.96 1.29
N GLY A 113 -11.76 2.98 0.80
CA GLY A 113 -11.06 3.94 1.61
C GLY A 113 -9.56 3.69 1.53
N THR A 114 -8.81 4.72 1.20
CA THR A 114 -7.36 4.61 1.06
C THR A 114 -6.68 4.82 2.39
N MET A 115 -5.45 4.36 2.50
CA MET A 115 -4.61 4.56 3.68
C MET A 115 -4.45 6.04 4.05
N PHE A 116 -4.48 6.93 3.07
CA PHE A 116 -4.33 8.37 3.29
C PHE A 116 -5.59 9.06 3.77
N GLN A 117 -6.73 8.37 3.77
CA GLN A 117 -8.03 8.92 4.13
C GLN A 117 -8.56 8.34 5.43
N LEU A 118 -7.73 7.56 6.12
CA LEU A 118 -8.04 6.94 7.39
C LEU A 118 -7.60 7.78 8.58
N SER A 119 -7.35 9.08 8.37
CA SER A 119 -6.87 9.96 9.43
C SER A 119 -7.94 10.31 10.45
N GLY A 120 -9.22 10.18 10.08
CA GLY A 120 -10.35 10.57 10.93
C GLY A 120 -10.49 12.08 11.12
N HIS A 121 -9.87 12.89 10.26
CA HIS A 121 -10.07 14.33 10.28
C HIS A 121 -11.48 14.70 9.84
N LEU A 122 -12.06 15.67 10.53
CA LEU A 122 -13.33 16.26 10.13
C LEU A 122 -13.19 16.88 8.73
N GLY A 123 -14.11 16.53 7.83
CA GLY A 123 -14.10 17.05 6.46
C GLY A 123 -13.36 16.21 5.44
N GLU A 124 -12.73 15.10 5.81
CA GLU A 124 -12.26 14.14 4.82
C GLU A 124 -13.45 13.51 4.08
N PRO A 125 -13.45 13.58 2.75
CA PRO A 125 -14.54 13.03 1.94
C PRO A 125 -14.42 11.50 1.84
N VAL A 126 -14.48 10.80 2.97
CA VAL A 126 -14.21 9.36 3.00
C VAL A 126 -15.47 8.55 3.16
N SER A 127 -15.70 7.68 2.20
CA SER A 127 -16.66 6.60 2.31
C SER A 127 -15.93 5.30 2.66
N GLN A 128 -15.48 5.18 3.91
CA GLN A 128 -14.90 3.91 4.37
C GLN A 128 -16.01 2.87 4.47
N ARG A 129 -15.80 1.74 3.83
CA ARG A 129 -16.69 0.60 3.94
C ARG A 129 -15.97 -0.69 3.57
N LEU A 130 -16.45 -1.76 4.12
CA LEU A 130 -16.13 -3.12 3.71
C LEU A 130 -17.36 -3.72 3.04
N GLU A 131 -17.18 -4.25 1.85
CA GLU A 131 -18.21 -4.99 1.13
C GLU A 131 -17.84 -6.48 1.13
N ILE A 132 -18.81 -7.33 1.46
CA ILE A 132 -18.69 -8.79 1.42
C ILE A 132 -19.76 -9.31 0.49
N ASP A 133 -19.34 -9.93 -0.60
CA ASP A 133 -20.20 -10.50 -1.63
C ASP A 133 -20.01 -12.02 -1.65
N ASP A 134 -21.05 -12.75 -1.23
CA ASP A 134 -21.06 -14.22 -1.21
C ASP A 134 -21.73 -14.84 -2.46
N GLY A 135 -21.95 -14.02 -3.49
CA GLY A 135 -22.64 -14.41 -4.72
C GLY A 135 -24.17 -14.47 -4.62
N ARG A 136 -24.72 -14.32 -3.43
CA ARG A 136 -26.18 -14.26 -3.19
C ARG A 136 -26.59 -12.92 -2.58
N LYS A 137 -25.72 -12.36 -1.75
CA LYS A 137 -25.98 -11.13 -1.01
C LYS A 137 -24.69 -10.28 -0.95
N LEU A 138 -24.88 -8.99 -1.17
CA LEU A 138 -23.87 -7.97 -0.88
C LEU A 138 -24.13 -7.38 0.51
N SER A 139 -23.22 -7.60 1.44
CA SER A 139 -23.23 -7.01 2.78
C SER A 139 -22.28 -5.84 2.83
N VAL A 140 -22.75 -4.70 3.33
CA VAL A 140 -21.94 -3.48 3.47
C VAL A 140 -21.74 -3.17 4.93
N ILE A 141 -20.51 -3.15 5.38
CA ILE A 141 -20.11 -2.83 6.74
C ILE A 141 -19.45 -1.44 6.73
N ARG A 142 -19.94 -0.55 7.56
CA ARG A 142 -19.38 0.78 7.76
C ARG A 142 -18.81 0.89 9.17
N PRO A 143 -17.65 1.52 9.37
CA PRO A 143 -17.14 1.73 10.72
C PRO A 143 -18.09 2.67 11.49
N SER A 144 -18.38 2.32 12.73
CA SER A 144 -19.18 3.16 13.63
C SER A 144 -18.39 4.37 14.13
N LYS A 145 -17.06 4.27 14.14
CA LYS A 145 -16.13 5.31 14.56
C LYS A 145 -14.87 5.24 13.69
N ILE A 146 -14.47 6.37 13.18
CA ILE A 146 -13.20 6.52 12.48
C ILE A 146 -12.17 6.98 13.51
N GLN A 147 -11.09 6.24 13.66
CA GLN A 147 -9.99 6.58 14.54
C GLN A 147 -8.91 7.31 13.76
N ASN A 148 -8.37 8.38 14.34
CA ASN A 148 -7.19 9.02 13.78
C ASN A 148 -5.99 8.06 13.92
N ILE A 149 -5.44 7.64 12.78
CA ILE A 149 -4.36 6.64 12.72
C ILE A 149 -3.06 7.15 13.35
N TYR A 150 -2.77 8.44 13.21
CA TYR A 150 -1.57 9.05 13.77
C TYR A 150 -1.66 9.14 15.29
N GLN A 151 -2.82 9.52 15.82
CA GLN A 151 -3.07 9.51 17.25
C GLN A 151 -2.94 8.09 17.81
N ALA A 152 -3.55 7.10 17.16
CA ALA A 152 -3.48 5.70 17.59
C ALA A 152 -2.03 5.19 17.63
N LEU A 153 -1.22 5.56 16.62
CA LEU A 153 0.20 5.20 16.57
C LEU A 153 0.98 5.81 17.73
N ILE A 154 0.81 7.11 17.97
CA ILE A 154 1.51 7.84 19.04
C ILE A 154 1.12 7.29 20.40
N GLU A 155 -0.18 7.07 20.65
CA GLU A 155 -0.67 6.51 21.91
C GLU A 155 -0.14 5.09 22.15
N LYS A 156 -0.10 4.25 21.12
CA LYS A 156 0.44 2.89 21.22
C LYS A 156 1.93 2.93 21.54
N HIS A 157 2.68 3.78 20.87
CA HIS A 157 4.11 3.94 21.12
C HIS A 157 4.40 4.42 22.54
N ALA A 158 3.67 5.43 23.01
CA ALA A 158 3.80 5.91 24.36
C ALA A 158 3.49 4.84 25.42
N LYS A 159 2.45 4.04 25.21
CA LYS A 159 2.10 2.92 26.09
C LYS A 159 3.21 1.86 26.13
N SER A 160 3.81 1.50 24.99
CA SER A 160 4.93 0.56 24.93
C SER A 160 6.15 1.06 25.71
N ILE A 161 6.48 2.36 25.62
CA ILE A 161 7.57 2.97 26.40
C ILE A 161 7.30 2.85 27.89
N VAL A 162 6.10 3.21 28.33
CA VAL A 162 5.71 3.14 29.75
C VAL A 162 5.72 1.71 30.28
N ALA A 163 5.31 0.75 29.44
CA ALA A 163 5.32 -0.68 29.80
C ALA A 163 6.71 -1.31 29.73
N GLY A 164 7.73 -0.61 29.22
CA GLY A 164 9.05 -1.18 28.99
C GLY A 164 9.09 -2.25 27.88
N GLU A 165 8.10 -2.26 26.99
CA GLU A 165 8.01 -3.21 25.88
C GLU A 165 8.84 -2.70 24.69
N PRO A 166 9.87 -3.45 24.26
CA PRO A 166 10.66 -3.00 23.13
C PRO A 166 9.84 -3.02 21.83
N GLN A 167 9.96 -1.97 21.05
CA GLN A 167 9.47 -1.95 19.67
C GLN A 167 10.54 -2.57 18.78
N THR A 168 10.23 -3.65 18.08
CA THR A 168 11.13 -4.25 17.10
C THR A 168 10.98 -3.59 15.74
N ALA A 169 12.04 -3.60 14.95
CA ALA A 169 12.03 -3.09 13.57
C ALA A 169 11.87 -4.20 12.52
N ASP A 170 11.61 -5.43 12.94
CA ASP A 170 11.63 -6.61 12.08
C ASP A 170 10.65 -6.50 10.91
N ASP A 171 9.44 -6.03 11.17
CA ASP A 171 8.44 -5.81 10.11
C ASP A 171 8.88 -4.70 9.14
N ALA A 172 9.52 -3.65 9.63
CA ALA A 172 10.01 -2.56 8.79
C ALA A 172 11.19 -3.03 7.93
N ILE A 173 12.12 -3.81 8.49
CA ILE A 173 13.24 -4.40 7.76
C ILE A 173 12.73 -5.32 6.66
N HIS A 174 11.83 -6.23 6.99
CA HIS A 174 11.22 -7.15 6.02
C HIS A 174 10.50 -6.39 4.89
N ASN A 175 9.76 -5.33 5.23
CA ASN A 175 9.09 -4.50 4.24
C ASN A 175 10.08 -3.81 3.29
N LEU A 176 11.20 -3.31 3.82
CA LEU A 176 12.28 -2.74 3.03
C LEU A 176 12.93 -3.78 2.10
N GLU A 177 13.11 -5.01 2.57
CA GLU A 177 13.60 -6.13 1.75
C GLU A 177 12.64 -6.46 0.61
N LEU A 178 11.31 -6.43 0.84
CA LEU A 178 10.29 -6.60 -0.18
C LEU A 178 10.40 -5.54 -1.29
N CYS A 179 10.50 -4.27 -0.91
CA CYS A 179 10.67 -3.18 -1.87
C CYS A 179 11.97 -3.31 -2.68
N SER A 180 13.06 -3.63 -2.02
CA SER A 180 14.36 -3.86 -2.66
C SER A 180 14.30 -5.03 -3.63
N ALA A 181 13.62 -6.11 -3.26
CA ALA A 181 13.41 -7.27 -4.13
C ALA A 181 12.53 -6.93 -5.34
N CYS A 182 11.54 -6.05 -5.20
CA CYS A 182 10.73 -5.56 -6.32
C CYS A 182 11.60 -4.80 -7.33
N HIS A 183 12.45 -3.89 -6.88
CA HIS A 183 13.37 -3.18 -7.76
C HIS A 183 14.35 -4.15 -8.45
N ALA A 184 14.90 -5.12 -7.71
CA ALA A 184 15.78 -6.13 -8.28
C ALA A 184 15.07 -7.01 -9.32
N SER A 185 13.79 -7.34 -9.08
CA SER A 185 12.95 -8.07 -10.03
C SER A 185 12.71 -7.27 -11.30
N ALA A 186 12.27 -6.02 -11.18
CA ALA A 186 11.98 -5.14 -12.31
C ALA A 186 13.21 -4.92 -13.21
N LYS A 187 14.39 -4.70 -12.61
CA LYS A 187 15.68 -4.60 -13.34
C LYS A 187 16.05 -5.90 -14.07
N LYS A 188 15.46 -7.03 -13.70
CA LYS A 188 15.66 -8.35 -14.33
C LYS A 188 14.46 -8.79 -15.17
N GLY A 189 13.66 -7.86 -15.66
CA GLY A 189 12.53 -8.13 -16.54
C GLY A 189 11.37 -8.90 -15.88
N GLY A 190 11.18 -8.71 -14.57
CA GLY A 190 10.08 -9.36 -13.83
C GLY A 190 10.42 -10.73 -13.25
N LYS A 191 11.71 -11.09 -13.20
CA LYS A 191 12.14 -12.37 -12.59
C LYS A 191 11.73 -12.42 -11.13
N THR A 192 11.13 -13.54 -10.71
CA THR A 192 10.77 -13.75 -9.30
C THR A 192 12.01 -13.73 -8.40
N MET A 193 11.92 -12.93 -7.34
CA MET A 193 12.93 -12.79 -6.31
C MET A 193 12.43 -13.33 -4.97
N SER A 194 13.27 -14.04 -4.25
CA SER A 194 12.98 -14.47 -2.88
C SER A 194 13.32 -13.33 -1.91
N VAL A 195 12.55 -13.28 -0.82
CA VAL A 195 12.75 -12.38 0.33
C VAL A 195 12.99 -13.25 1.56
N ARG A 196 13.85 -12.82 2.44
CA ARG A 196 14.25 -13.58 3.64
C ARG A 196 13.19 -13.60 4.73
#